data_9ec5e4d9528de481b66b82ece71aa7aa
#
_entry.id   9ec5e4d9528de481b66b82ece71aa7aa
#
_cell.length_a   1.000
_cell.length_b   1.000
_cell.length_c   1.000
_cell.angle_alpha   90.00
_cell.angle_beta   90.00
_cell.angle_gamma   90.00
#
_symmetry.space_group_name_H-M   'P 1'
#
loop_
_entity.id
_entity.type
_entity.pdbx_description
1 polymer ?
#
loop_
_entity_poly.entity_id
_entity_poly.type
_entity_poly.pdbx_seq_one_letter_code
_entity_poly.pdbx_strand_id
1 'polypeptide(L)'
;SRKTEEATGFQKVEELLFAEEIDFEELKKHIGILNGFAQTLKANLENIQLSDSNIFEAQKLQMVRMMSLGISGFDSPIAQHSIPEAKATIESISDVIATFSDDEKFVEIISKTKTYLDKNQNFNTFDRADFILKYCIPISNSIHRIQQKLKIKTNPYTNAINLDKKNIFEEGAFNQDYFAPNYNQKPSTAQIKLGEELFFDPILSGDNKVSCATCHIPNQAYADHKVKAVEGIKSRNTPTLLNSAFQNVQFLDGRVTYLEDQAKS
;
A
#
# COMPACT_ATOMS: atom_id res chain seq x y z
N SER A 1 -27.61 13.62 -2.20
CA SER A 1 -26.38 14.06 -2.88
C SER A 1 -25.25 14.04 -1.88
N ARG A 2 -24.24 13.21 -2.06
CA ARG A 2 -22.98 13.33 -1.31
C ARG A 2 -22.37 14.69 -1.67
N LYS A 3 -22.20 15.58 -0.70
CA LYS A 3 -21.34 16.76 -0.88
C LYS A 3 -19.95 16.26 -1.20
N THR A 4 -19.44 16.62 -2.37
CA THR A 4 -18.02 16.42 -2.70
C THR A 4 -17.25 17.40 -1.81
N GLU A 5 -16.46 16.90 -0.89
CA GLU A 5 -15.55 17.75 -0.13
C GLU A 5 -14.42 18.23 -1.07
N GLU A 6 -14.03 19.49 -0.94
CA GLU A 6 -12.93 20.04 -1.71
C GLU A 6 -11.62 19.33 -1.33
N ALA A 7 -10.77 19.07 -2.32
CA ALA A 7 -9.45 18.52 -2.09
C ALA A 7 -8.62 19.43 -1.19
N THR A 8 -7.98 18.86 -0.17
CA THR A 8 -7.08 19.55 0.76
C THR A 8 -5.80 18.73 0.91
N GLY A 9 -4.82 19.27 1.61
CA GLY A 9 -3.60 18.54 1.90
C GLY A 9 -2.41 19.00 1.07
N PHE A 10 -1.29 18.26 1.16
CA PHE A 10 -0.06 18.60 0.47
C PHE A 10 -0.20 18.65 -1.05
N GLN A 11 -0.93 17.70 -1.64
CA GLN A 11 -1.15 17.67 -3.09
C GLN A 11 -1.88 18.92 -3.58
N LYS A 12 -2.87 19.42 -2.81
CA LYS A 12 -3.57 20.66 -3.17
C LYS A 12 -2.65 21.88 -3.10
N VAL A 13 -1.78 21.93 -2.11
CA VAL A 13 -0.75 23.00 -2.01
C VAL A 13 0.23 22.90 -3.18
N GLU A 14 0.65 21.70 -3.55
CA GLU A 14 1.52 21.46 -4.69
C GLU A 14 0.86 21.91 -6.02
N GLU A 15 -0.39 21.53 -6.28
CA GLU A 15 -1.14 21.98 -7.44
C GLU A 15 -1.18 23.52 -7.56
N LEU A 16 -1.47 24.20 -6.45
CA LEU A 16 -1.53 25.67 -6.41
C LEU A 16 -0.14 26.31 -6.57
N LEU A 17 0.90 25.71 -6.03
CA LEU A 17 2.27 26.22 -6.10
C LEU A 17 2.87 26.10 -7.52
N PHE A 18 2.49 25.07 -8.27
CA PHE A 18 2.98 24.78 -9.62
C PHE A 18 1.98 25.15 -10.70
N ALA A 19 0.90 25.91 -10.38
CA ALA A 19 -0.02 26.45 -11.37
C ALA A 19 0.66 27.50 -12.28
N GLU A 20 0.20 27.68 -13.50
CA GLU A 20 0.71 28.71 -14.42
C GLU A 20 0.59 30.12 -13.83
N GLU A 21 -0.52 30.40 -13.13
CA GLU A 21 -0.72 31.61 -12.32
C GLU A 21 -1.00 31.21 -10.89
N ILE A 22 -0.17 31.69 -9.95
CA ILE A 22 -0.29 31.35 -8.55
C ILE A 22 -1.34 32.23 -7.88
N ASP A 23 -2.42 31.64 -7.40
CA ASP A 23 -3.35 32.29 -6.47
C ASP A 23 -2.78 32.26 -5.04
N PHE A 24 -2.13 33.35 -4.65
CA PHE A 24 -1.50 33.45 -3.33
C PHE A 24 -2.48 33.42 -2.17
N GLU A 25 -3.72 33.90 -2.33
CA GLU A 25 -4.72 33.87 -1.27
C GLU A 25 -5.23 32.45 -1.03
N GLU A 26 -5.53 31.71 -2.11
CA GLU A 26 -5.93 30.32 -2.00
C GLU A 26 -4.79 29.42 -1.51
N LEU A 27 -3.57 29.65 -1.98
CA LEU A 27 -2.37 28.95 -1.50
C LEU A 27 -2.17 29.17 0.01
N LYS A 28 -2.25 30.41 0.48
CA LYS A 28 -2.13 30.77 1.91
C LYS A 28 -3.21 30.13 2.76
N LYS A 29 -4.46 30.08 2.26
CA LYS A 29 -5.58 29.39 2.90
C LYS A 29 -5.27 27.91 3.10
N HIS A 30 -4.81 27.19 2.05
CA HIS A 30 -4.49 25.76 2.13
C HIS A 30 -3.27 25.47 3.01
N ILE A 31 -2.25 26.33 3.00
CA ILE A 31 -1.12 26.24 3.96
C ILE A 31 -1.62 26.41 5.39
N GLY A 32 -2.55 27.35 5.63
CA GLY A 32 -3.17 27.54 6.94
C GLY A 32 -3.94 26.32 7.44
N ILE A 33 -4.68 25.65 6.56
CA ILE A 33 -5.39 24.39 6.85
C ILE A 33 -4.37 23.29 7.23
N LEU A 34 -3.32 23.11 6.45
CA LEU A 34 -2.25 22.13 6.74
C LEU A 34 -1.58 22.40 8.09
N ASN A 35 -1.28 23.65 8.39
CA ASN A 35 -0.70 24.02 9.68
C ASN A 35 -1.65 23.68 10.84
N GLY A 36 -2.95 23.91 10.69
CA GLY A 36 -3.96 23.52 11.67
C GLY A 36 -3.98 22.00 11.92
N PHE A 37 -3.92 21.20 10.87
CA PHE A 37 -3.80 19.73 10.98
C PHE A 37 -2.51 19.31 11.68
N ALA A 38 -1.37 19.92 11.33
CA ALA A 38 -0.08 19.61 11.96
C ALA A 38 -0.09 19.92 13.45
N GLN A 39 -0.66 21.05 13.87
CA GLN A 39 -0.80 21.41 15.29
C GLN A 39 -1.71 20.42 16.03
N THR A 40 -2.84 20.04 15.44
CA THR A 40 -3.75 19.05 16.02
C THR A 40 -3.05 17.69 16.16
N LEU A 41 -2.33 17.26 15.14
CA LEU A 41 -1.56 16.01 15.19
C LEU A 41 -0.50 16.05 16.29
N LYS A 42 0.25 17.14 16.39
CA LYS A 42 1.25 17.35 17.46
C LYS A 42 0.62 17.22 18.85
N ALA A 43 -0.48 17.93 19.10
CA ALA A 43 -1.17 17.88 20.39
C ALA A 43 -1.69 16.46 20.73
N ASN A 44 -2.17 15.71 19.73
CA ASN A 44 -2.60 14.33 19.92
C ASN A 44 -1.42 13.41 20.24
N LEU A 45 -0.27 13.59 19.57
CA LEU A 45 0.93 12.78 19.78
C LEU A 45 1.57 13.00 21.15
N GLU A 46 1.48 14.21 21.74
CA GLU A 46 2.01 14.50 23.07
C GLU A 46 1.40 13.63 24.18
N ASN A 47 0.20 13.08 23.94
CA ASN A 47 -0.52 12.24 24.90
C ASN A 47 -0.41 10.72 24.59
N ILE A 48 0.30 10.33 23.54
CA ILE A 48 0.44 8.93 23.14
C ILE A 48 1.75 8.36 23.71
N GLN A 49 1.64 7.30 24.50
CA GLN A 49 2.79 6.51 24.90
C GLN A 49 3.07 5.45 23.83
N LEU A 50 4.19 5.61 23.14
CA LEU A 50 4.65 4.64 22.14
C LEU A 50 5.49 3.56 22.81
N SER A 51 5.16 2.30 22.56
CA SER A 51 6.03 1.18 22.90
C SER A 51 7.11 0.97 21.83
N ASP A 52 8.18 0.27 22.18
CA ASP A 52 9.21 -0.14 21.22
C ASP A 52 8.61 -0.91 20.02
N SER A 53 7.58 -1.72 20.28
CA SER A 53 6.82 -2.43 19.25
C SER A 53 6.20 -1.46 18.24
N ASN A 54 5.54 -0.40 18.73
CA ASN A 54 4.95 0.62 17.87
C ASN A 54 6.00 1.33 17.00
N ILE A 55 7.17 1.61 17.58
CA ILE A 55 8.27 2.26 16.87
C ILE A 55 8.79 1.36 15.75
N PHE A 56 9.09 0.08 16.02
CA PHE A 56 9.56 -0.86 15.00
C PHE A 56 8.53 -1.12 13.91
N GLU A 57 7.25 -1.22 14.26
CA GLU A 57 6.17 -1.36 13.28
C GLU A 57 6.07 -0.12 12.38
N ALA A 58 6.16 1.08 12.96
CA ALA A 58 6.17 2.32 12.18
C ALA A 58 7.34 2.37 11.19
N GLN A 59 8.56 1.96 11.60
CA GLN A 59 9.72 1.90 10.70
C GLN A 59 9.51 0.91 9.55
N LYS A 60 8.95 -0.29 9.83
CA LYS A 60 8.63 -1.29 8.81
C LYS A 60 7.57 -0.79 7.83
N LEU A 61 6.49 -0.18 8.34
CA LEU A 61 5.44 0.40 7.50
C LEU A 61 5.95 1.57 6.66
N GLN A 62 6.86 2.39 7.20
CA GLN A 62 7.48 3.47 6.44
C GLN A 62 8.33 2.94 5.29
N MET A 63 9.06 1.83 5.48
CA MET A 63 9.76 1.15 4.39
C MET A 63 8.79 0.66 3.30
N VAL A 64 7.64 0.08 3.70
CA VAL A 64 6.61 -0.35 2.74
C VAL A 64 6.04 0.84 1.99
N ARG A 65 5.68 1.92 2.69
CA ARG A 65 5.16 3.14 2.08
C ARG A 65 6.16 3.74 1.08
N MET A 66 7.43 3.83 1.44
CA MET A 66 8.47 4.33 0.56
C MET A 66 8.58 3.50 -0.72
N MET A 67 8.58 2.16 -0.63
CA MET A 67 8.67 1.26 -1.78
C MET A 67 7.44 1.29 -2.68
N SER A 68 6.25 1.45 -2.11
CA SER A 68 4.98 1.37 -2.86
C SER A 68 4.50 2.73 -3.39
N LEU A 69 4.56 3.78 -2.60
CA LEU A 69 4.03 5.10 -2.91
C LEU A 69 5.13 6.15 -3.07
N GLY A 70 6.07 6.24 -2.13
CA GLY A 70 7.05 7.32 -2.07
C GLY A 70 7.87 7.46 -3.34
N ILE A 71 8.62 6.41 -3.74
CA ILE A 71 9.49 6.47 -4.91
C ILE A 71 8.75 6.44 -6.26
N SER A 72 7.43 6.21 -6.25
CA SER A 72 6.59 6.28 -7.46
C SER A 72 6.21 7.70 -7.86
N GLY A 73 6.41 8.68 -6.98
CA GLY A 73 5.97 10.06 -7.15
C GLY A 73 4.51 10.30 -6.75
N PHE A 74 3.87 9.33 -6.06
CA PHE A 74 2.47 9.46 -5.64
C PHE A 74 2.26 10.64 -4.68
N ASP A 75 3.21 10.87 -3.76
CA ASP A 75 3.11 11.92 -2.74
C ASP A 75 3.48 13.33 -3.30
N SER A 76 4.26 13.39 -4.40
CA SER A 76 4.68 14.63 -5.07
C SER A 76 4.64 14.49 -6.61
N PRO A 77 3.43 14.35 -7.21
CA PRO A 77 3.28 14.01 -8.63
C PRO A 77 3.73 15.13 -9.58
N ILE A 78 3.66 16.38 -9.18
CA ILE A 78 4.02 17.55 -9.99
C ILE A 78 5.47 17.92 -9.76
N ALA A 79 5.90 18.07 -8.50
CA ALA A 79 7.25 18.44 -8.13
C ALA A 79 8.28 17.33 -8.39
N GLN A 80 7.85 16.06 -8.40
CA GLN A 80 8.70 14.88 -8.61
C GLN A 80 9.86 14.77 -7.59
N HIS A 81 9.63 15.19 -6.35
CA HIS A 81 10.64 15.22 -5.27
C HIS A 81 10.81 13.91 -4.52
N SER A 82 10.23 12.82 -5.00
CA SER A 82 10.23 11.52 -4.31
C SER A 82 11.62 10.96 -3.98
N ILE A 83 12.66 11.29 -4.74
CA ILE A 83 14.02 10.79 -4.45
C ILE A 83 14.67 11.54 -3.26
N PRO A 84 14.69 12.89 -3.21
CA PRO A 84 15.07 13.61 -2.00
C PRO A 84 14.26 13.22 -0.76
N GLU A 85 12.95 13.01 -0.92
CA GLU A 85 12.05 12.58 0.17
C GLU A 85 12.39 11.16 0.66
N ALA A 86 12.72 10.24 -0.25
CA ALA A 86 13.21 8.91 0.11
C ALA A 86 14.51 8.98 0.92
N LYS A 87 15.44 9.90 0.56
CA LYS A 87 16.65 10.13 1.33
C LYS A 87 16.36 10.62 2.74
N ALA A 88 15.50 11.63 2.89
CA ALA A 88 15.09 12.14 4.20
C ALA A 88 14.40 11.04 5.04
N THR A 89 13.59 10.19 4.41
CA THR A 89 12.98 9.02 5.05
C THR A 89 14.02 8.04 5.56
N ILE A 90 15.03 7.71 4.77
CA ILE A 90 16.13 6.81 5.17
C ILE A 90 16.95 7.41 6.32
N GLU A 91 17.19 8.71 6.31
CA GLU A 91 17.87 9.42 7.41
C GLU A 91 17.07 9.34 8.70
N SER A 92 15.77 9.62 8.64
CA SER A 92 14.87 9.52 9.80
C SER A 92 14.80 8.09 10.37
N ILE A 93 14.70 7.07 9.51
CA ILE A 93 14.74 5.65 9.94
C ILE A 93 16.07 5.35 10.62
N SER A 94 17.19 5.83 10.05
CA SER A 94 18.53 5.64 10.62
C SER A 94 18.64 6.24 12.02
N ASP A 95 18.17 7.48 12.20
CA ASP A 95 18.23 8.18 13.48
C ASP A 95 17.40 7.46 14.56
N VAL A 96 16.20 7.00 14.21
CA VAL A 96 15.36 6.23 15.13
C VAL A 96 16.00 4.90 15.51
N ILE A 97 16.48 4.12 14.54
CA ILE A 97 17.09 2.80 14.81
C ILE A 97 18.40 2.95 15.59
N ALA A 98 19.16 4.02 15.38
CA ALA A 98 20.40 4.30 16.12
C ALA A 98 20.15 4.48 17.65
N THR A 99 18.94 4.86 18.06
CA THR A 99 18.59 4.91 19.50
C THR A 99 18.47 3.52 20.14
N PHE A 100 18.31 2.47 19.34
CA PHE A 100 18.15 1.07 19.80
C PHE A 100 19.37 0.20 19.56
N SER A 101 20.17 0.47 18.53
CA SER A 101 21.26 -0.40 18.09
C SER A 101 22.28 0.33 17.22
N ASP A 102 23.54 -0.06 17.44
CA ASP A 102 24.72 0.31 16.63
C ASP A 102 25.09 -0.79 15.61
N ASP A 103 24.13 -1.56 15.12
CA ASP A 103 24.36 -2.68 14.19
C ASP A 103 25.14 -2.22 12.93
N GLU A 104 26.39 -2.65 12.82
CA GLU A 104 27.31 -2.22 11.73
C GLU A 104 26.76 -2.48 10.33
N LYS A 105 26.04 -3.60 10.14
CA LYS A 105 25.45 -3.94 8.83
C LYS A 105 24.32 -3.00 8.46
N PHE A 106 23.54 -2.54 9.46
CA PHE A 106 22.53 -1.54 9.24
C PHE A 106 23.15 -0.19 8.88
N VAL A 107 24.16 0.25 9.63
CA VAL A 107 24.87 1.51 9.35
C VAL A 107 25.51 1.49 7.95
N GLU A 108 26.12 0.37 7.57
CA GLU A 108 26.73 0.20 6.25
C GLU A 108 25.68 0.31 5.12
N ILE A 109 24.56 -0.37 5.21
CA ILE A 109 23.51 -0.32 4.16
C ILE A 109 22.86 1.06 4.08
N ILE A 110 22.64 1.75 5.20
CA ILE A 110 22.16 3.14 5.22
C ILE A 110 23.13 4.07 4.48
N SER A 111 24.43 3.98 4.77
CA SER A 111 25.46 4.79 4.11
C SER A 111 25.49 4.56 2.60
N LYS A 112 25.46 3.29 2.16
CA LYS A 112 25.39 2.93 0.74
C LYS A 112 24.13 3.48 0.07
N THR A 113 22.99 3.40 0.77
CA THR A 113 21.70 3.88 0.26
C THR A 113 21.72 5.39 0.06
N LYS A 114 22.21 6.15 1.03
CA LYS A 114 22.36 7.61 0.92
C LYS A 114 23.25 8.01 -0.25
N THR A 115 24.39 7.31 -0.39
CA THR A 115 25.31 7.54 -1.51
C THR A 115 24.66 7.24 -2.87
N TYR A 116 23.84 6.19 -2.95
CA TYR A 116 23.12 5.84 -4.17
C TYR A 116 22.08 6.91 -4.53
N LEU A 117 21.29 7.36 -3.54
CA LEU A 117 20.27 8.40 -3.74
C LEU A 117 20.89 9.74 -4.14
N ASP A 118 22.04 10.12 -3.57
CA ASP A 118 22.77 11.34 -3.95
C ASP A 118 23.26 11.33 -5.41
N LYS A 119 23.60 10.17 -5.93
CA LYS A 119 24.08 10.01 -7.32
C LYS A 119 22.95 9.88 -8.34
N ASN A 120 21.76 9.49 -7.91
CA ASN A 120 20.63 9.12 -8.80
C ASN A 120 19.37 9.96 -8.47
N GLN A 121 19.47 11.29 -8.60
CA GLN A 121 18.40 12.19 -8.22
C GLN A 121 17.32 12.45 -9.29
N ASN A 122 17.57 12.04 -10.53
CA ASN A 122 16.62 12.29 -11.62
C ASN A 122 15.45 11.31 -11.55
N PHE A 123 14.25 11.82 -11.29
CA PHE A 123 13.02 11.06 -11.13
C PHE A 123 12.71 10.11 -12.29
N ASN A 124 12.90 10.59 -13.54
CA ASN A 124 12.52 9.85 -14.74
C ASN A 124 13.48 8.71 -15.09
N THR A 125 14.76 8.83 -14.71
CA THR A 125 15.79 7.83 -14.98
C THR A 125 16.16 6.99 -13.76
N PHE A 126 15.50 7.24 -12.61
CA PHE A 126 15.76 6.49 -11.38
C PHE A 126 15.35 5.03 -11.51
N ASP A 127 16.29 4.10 -11.28
CA ASP A 127 16.00 2.67 -11.30
C ASP A 127 15.36 2.23 -9.98
N ARG A 128 14.03 2.22 -9.96
CA ARG A 128 13.21 1.86 -8.80
C ARG A 128 13.36 0.41 -8.42
N ALA A 129 13.49 -0.48 -9.40
CA ALA A 129 13.67 -1.91 -9.14
C ALA A 129 15.02 -2.16 -8.45
N ASP A 130 16.09 -1.58 -8.96
CA ASP A 130 17.42 -1.67 -8.38
C ASP A 130 17.46 -1.10 -6.95
N PHE A 131 16.83 0.05 -6.74
CA PHE A 131 16.71 0.67 -5.41
C PHE A 131 15.96 -0.22 -4.41
N ILE A 132 14.83 -0.79 -4.80
CA ILE A 132 14.05 -1.68 -3.94
C ILE A 132 14.87 -2.93 -3.59
N LEU A 133 15.44 -3.59 -4.61
CA LEU A 133 16.10 -4.88 -4.43
C LEU A 133 17.42 -4.77 -3.65
N LYS A 134 18.24 -3.76 -3.96
CA LYS A 134 19.60 -3.64 -3.39
C LYS A 134 19.68 -2.80 -2.12
N TYR A 135 18.67 -1.97 -1.85
CA TYR A 135 18.71 -1.05 -0.71
C TYR A 135 17.50 -1.20 0.23
N CYS A 136 16.27 -1.10 -0.27
CA CYS A 136 15.10 -1.14 0.60
C CYS A 136 14.90 -2.50 1.28
N ILE A 137 15.02 -3.60 0.53
CA ILE A 137 14.91 -4.96 1.10
C ILE A 137 16.00 -5.22 2.14
N PRO A 138 17.30 -4.96 1.90
CA PRO A 138 18.32 -5.10 2.92
C PRO A 138 18.11 -4.24 4.16
N ILE A 139 17.61 -3.00 4.03
CA ILE A 139 17.25 -2.15 5.17
C ILE A 139 16.11 -2.79 5.97
N SER A 140 15.02 -3.18 5.31
CA SER A 140 13.88 -3.86 5.95
C SER A 140 14.30 -5.11 6.70
N ASN A 141 15.15 -5.95 6.08
CA ASN A 141 15.71 -7.14 6.70
C ASN A 141 16.57 -6.82 7.93
N SER A 142 17.31 -5.71 7.88
CA SER A 142 18.14 -5.27 9.01
C SER A 142 17.30 -4.75 10.16
N ILE A 143 16.24 -3.97 9.91
CA ILE A 143 15.28 -3.52 10.93
C ILE A 143 14.66 -4.74 11.62
N HIS A 144 14.19 -5.73 10.84
CA HIS A 144 13.64 -6.96 11.39
C HIS A 144 14.66 -7.72 12.25
N ARG A 145 15.89 -7.88 11.78
CA ARG A 145 16.97 -8.56 12.52
C ARG A 145 17.27 -7.86 13.85
N ILE A 146 17.34 -6.54 13.87
CA ILE A 146 17.55 -5.74 15.07
C ILE A 146 16.38 -5.94 16.05
N GLN A 147 15.14 -5.86 15.57
CA GLN A 147 13.95 -6.12 16.37
C GLN A 147 13.99 -7.50 17.05
N GLN A 148 14.35 -8.56 16.29
CA GLN A 148 14.47 -9.91 16.83
C GLN A 148 15.60 -10.03 17.87
N LYS A 149 16.76 -9.42 17.60
CA LYS A 149 17.91 -9.40 18.52
C LYS A 149 17.56 -8.73 19.85
N LEU A 150 16.76 -7.67 19.81
CA LEU A 150 16.27 -6.95 21.00
C LEU A 150 15.05 -7.63 21.65
N LYS A 151 14.52 -8.71 21.06
CA LYS A 151 13.33 -9.43 21.52
C LYS A 151 12.07 -8.56 21.62
N ILE A 152 11.99 -7.53 20.78
CA ILE A 152 10.82 -6.67 20.68
C ILE A 152 9.75 -7.40 19.88
N LYS A 153 8.61 -7.71 20.50
CA LYS A 153 7.50 -8.43 19.87
C LYS A 153 6.69 -7.48 18.95
N THR A 154 6.14 -8.04 17.90
CA THR A 154 5.10 -7.37 17.09
C THR A 154 3.79 -7.31 17.89
N ASN A 155 3.04 -6.23 17.72
CA ASN A 155 1.73 -6.11 18.38
C ASN A 155 0.74 -7.17 17.86
N PRO A 156 -0.17 -7.68 18.71
CA PRO A 156 -1.01 -8.84 18.36
C PRO A 156 -2.26 -8.49 17.52
N TYR A 157 -2.33 -7.33 16.89
CA TYR A 157 -3.47 -6.99 16.06
C TYR A 157 -3.28 -7.41 14.60
N THR A 158 -4.40 -7.70 13.96
CA THR A 158 -4.43 -8.09 12.56
C THR A 158 -4.22 -6.86 11.68
N ASN A 159 -3.19 -6.90 10.85
CA ASN A 159 -2.88 -5.88 9.84
C ASN A 159 -2.92 -6.50 8.44
N ALA A 160 -3.14 -5.66 7.42
CA ALA A 160 -3.03 -6.07 6.03
C ALA A 160 -1.62 -6.57 5.66
N ILE A 161 -0.60 -6.03 6.34
CA ILE A 161 0.80 -6.44 6.21
C ILE A 161 1.21 -7.19 7.47
N ASN A 162 1.76 -8.38 7.30
CA ASN A 162 2.31 -9.17 8.39
C ASN A 162 3.69 -8.62 8.78
N LEU A 163 3.72 -7.85 9.85
CA LEU A 163 4.94 -7.18 10.35
C LEU A 163 5.93 -8.13 11.06
N ASP A 164 5.59 -9.42 11.22
CA ASP A 164 6.54 -10.46 11.64
C ASP A 164 7.45 -10.91 10.49
N LYS A 165 7.15 -10.53 9.26
CA LYS A 165 7.99 -10.79 8.10
C LYS A 165 9.12 -9.76 7.99
N LYS A 166 10.23 -10.17 7.34
CA LYS A 166 11.41 -9.30 7.15
C LYS A 166 11.12 -8.18 6.16
N ASN A 167 10.34 -8.50 5.13
CA ASN A 167 9.94 -7.55 4.07
C ASN A 167 8.67 -8.04 3.36
N ILE A 168 8.11 -7.19 2.49
CA ILE A 168 6.84 -7.47 1.78
C ILE A 168 6.94 -8.52 0.67
N PHE A 169 8.13 -9.00 0.35
CA PHE A 169 8.34 -10.02 -0.70
C PHE A 169 8.45 -11.44 -0.12
N GLU A 170 8.40 -11.61 1.19
CA GLU A 170 8.31 -12.93 1.81
C GLU A 170 6.92 -13.53 1.64
N GLU A 171 6.86 -14.85 1.52
CA GLU A 171 5.59 -15.58 1.54
C GLU A 171 4.82 -15.31 2.84
N GLY A 172 3.52 -14.99 2.71
CA GLY A 172 2.67 -14.62 3.83
C GLY A 172 2.93 -13.20 4.38
N ALA A 173 3.62 -12.32 3.62
CA ALA A 173 3.79 -10.92 3.99
C ALA A 173 2.49 -10.12 3.90
N PHE A 174 1.55 -10.56 3.08
CA PHE A 174 0.21 -9.96 3.01
C PHE A 174 -0.81 -10.89 3.65
N ASN A 175 -1.71 -10.29 4.42
CA ASN A 175 -2.76 -11.00 5.14
C ASN A 175 -4.11 -10.81 4.44
N GLN A 176 -4.53 -11.80 3.68
CA GLN A 176 -5.83 -11.77 2.99
C GLN A 176 -7.02 -11.72 3.95
N ASP A 177 -6.90 -12.33 5.15
CA ASP A 177 -7.97 -12.35 6.14
C ASP A 177 -8.33 -10.95 6.66
N TYR A 178 -7.42 -9.98 6.53
CA TYR A 178 -7.67 -8.59 6.88
C TYR A 178 -8.80 -7.96 6.04
N PHE A 179 -8.92 -8.39 4.79
CA PHE A 179 -9.89 -7.88 3.82
C PHE A 179 -11.18 -8.69 3.78
N ALA A 180 -11.19 -9.88 4.42
CA ALA A 180 -12.34 -10.75 4.48
C ALA A 180 -13.29 -10.35 5.64
N PRO A 181 -14.60 -10.59 5.52
CA PRO A 181 -15.53 -10.37 6.62
C PRO A 181 -15.23 -11.34 7.78
N ASN A 182 -15.52 -10.93 9.02
CA ASN A 182 -15.20 -11.70 10.23
C ASN A 182 -15.71 -13.14 10.20
N TYR A 183 -16.82 -13.39 9.53
CA TYR A 183 -17.42 -14.73 9.43
C TYR A 183 -16.71 -15.65 8.42
N ASN A 184 -15.81 -15.12 7.56
CA ASN A 184 -15.09 -15.89 6.55
C ASN A 184 -13.56 -15.78 6.65
N GLN A 185 -13.06 -15.31 7.77
CA GLN A 185 -11.64 -15.35 8.03
C GLN A 185 -11.20 -16.81 8.23
N LYS A 186 -10.09 -17.19 7.58
CA LYS A 186 -9.51 -18.55 7.64
C LYS A 186 -10.47 -19.63 7.14
N PRO A 187 -10.85 -19.62 5.86
CA PRO A 187 -11.70 -20.65 5.29
C PRO A 187 -11.06 -22.04 5.42
N SER A 188 -11.90 -23.07 5.66
CA SER A 188 -11.44 -24.44 5.71
C SER A 188 -11.02 -24.95 4.33
N THR A 189 -10.19 -25.99 4.26
CA THR A 189 -9.80 -26.62 3.00
C THR A 189 -11.02 -27.10 2.19
N ALA A 190 -12.08 -27.56 2.86
CA ALA A 190 -13.32 -27.98 2.20
C ALA A 190 -14.06 -26.80 1.55
N GLN A 191 -14.09 -25.65 2.21
CA GLN A 191 -14.68 -24.42 1.63
C GLN A 191 -13.87 -23.93 0.42
N ILE A 192 -12.54 -23.95 0.50
CA ILE A 192 -11.67 -23.58 -0.63
C ILE A 192 -11.94 -24.49 -1.83
N LYS A 193 -11.99 -25.82 -1.61
CA LYS A 193 -12.26 -26.79 -2.67
C LYS A 193 -13.64 -26.63 -3.28
N LEU A 194 -14.67 -26.40 -2.47
CA LEU A 194 -16.01 -26.09 -2.97
C LEU A 194 -16.03 -24.78 -3.79
N GLY A 195 -15.31 -23.76 -3.35
CA GLY A 195 -15.19 -22.51 -4.10
C GLY A 195 -14.49 -22.71 -5.46
N GLU A 196 -13.49 -23.57 -5.54
CA GLU A 196 -12.83 -23.94 -6.79
C GLU A 196 -13.81 -24.66 -7.74
N GLU A 197 -14.58 -25.62 -7.25
CA GLU A 197 -15.61 -26.32 -8.04
C GLU A 197 -16.67 -25.32 -8.55
N LEU A 198 -17.21 -24.47 -7.70
CA LEU A 198 -18.23 -23.48 -8.05
C LEU A 198 -17.73 -22.40 -9.02
N PHE A 199 -16.44 -22.13 -9.05
CA PHE A 199 -15.83 -21.18 -10.01
C PHE A 199 -16.02 -21.65 -11.46
N PHE A 200 -16.00 -22.96 -11.69
CA PHE A 200 -16.19 -23.57 -13.01
C PHE A 200 -17.63 -24.02 -13.27
N ASP A 201 -18.46 -24.15 -12.24
CA ASP A 201 -19.83 -24.65 -12.37
C ASP A 201 -20.79 -23.49 -12.71
N PRO A 202 -21.62 -23.60 -13.77
CA PRO A 202 -22.59 -22.58 -14.14
C PRO A 202 -23.83 -22.54 -13.24
N ILE A 203 -23.94 -23.38 -12.21
CA ILE A 203 -25.12 -23.47 -11.31
C ILE A 203 -25.48 -22.15 -10.64
N LEU A 204 -24.50 -21.25 -10.45
CA LEU A 204 -24.73 -19.93 -9.86
C LEU A 204 -25.34 -18.92 -10.84
N SER A 205 -25.43 -19.22 -12.13
CA SER A 205 -26.10 -18.36 -13.10
C SER A 205 -27.57 -18.70 -13.23
N GLY A 206 -28.42 -17.69 -13.52
CA GLY A 206 -29.88 -17.86 -13.57
C GLY A 206 -30.38 -18.86 -14.64
N ASP A 207 -29.58 -19.13 -15.66
CA ASP A 207 -29.92 -20.06 -16.77
C ASP A 207 -28.93 -21.25 -16.87
N ASN A 208 -28.05 -21.42 -15.91
CA ASN A 208 -27.01 -22.44 -15.85
C ASN A 208 -26.10 -22.50 -17.09
N LYS A 209 -25.81 -21.33 -17.72
CA LYS A 209 -24.96 -21.29 -18.93
C LYS A 209 -23.61 -20.60 -18.69
N VAL A 210 -23.48 -19.78 -17.66
CA VAL A 210 -22.30 -18.94 -17.42
C VAL A 210 -21.72 -19.27 -16.05
N SER A 211 -20.46 -19.66 -16.03
CA SER A 211 -19.68 -19.76 -14.79
C SER A 211 -18.76 -18.56 -14.61
N CYS A 212 -18.14 -18.40 -13.45
CA CYS A 212 -17.12 -17.36 -13.23
C CYS A 212 -15.96 -17.52 -14.23
N ALA A 213 -15.53 -18.76 -14.49
CA ALA A 213 -14.46 -19.08 -15.44
C ALA A 213 -14.79 -18.74 -16.90
N THR A 214 -16.05 -18.47 -17.25
CA THR A 214 -16.44 -18.04 -18.61
C THR A 214 -15.83 -16.70 -18.97
N CYS A 215 -15.74 -15.77 -18.00
CA CYS A 215 -15.14 -14.44 -18.18
C CYS A 215 -13.76 -14.35 -17.52
N HIS A 216 -13.59 -14.94 -16.36
CA HIS A 216 -12.31 -14.99 -15.64
C HIS A 216 -11.50 -16.22 -16.03
N ILE A 217 -10.90 -16.16 -17.21
CA ILE A 217 -10.25 -17.30 -17.87
C ILE A 217 -8.90 -17.60 -17.19
N PRO A 218 -8.70 -18.78 -16.55
CA PRO A 218 -7.52 -19.04 -15.72
C PRO A 218 -6.18 -18.88 -16.46
N ASN A 219 -6.08 -19.39 -17.67
CA ASN A 219 -4.85 -19.31 -18.49
C ASN A 219 -4.62 -17.93 -19.15
N GLN A 220 -5.50 -16.96 -18.90
CA GLN A 220 -5.40 -15.58 -19.33
C GLN A 220 -5.34 -14.63 -18.13
N ALA A 221 -4.66 -15.04 -17.06
CA ALA A 221 -4.56 -14.28 -15.81
C ALA A 221 -5.94 -13.93 -15.20
N TYR A 222 -6.91 -14.81 -15.34
CA TYR A 222 -8.30 -14.65 -14.90
C TYR A 222 -8.99 -13.39 -15.46
N ALA A 223 -8.69 -13.04 -16.72
CA ALA A 223 -9.35 -11.99 -17.50
C ALA A 223 -9.71 -12.52 -18.89
N ASP A 224 -10.59 -11.85 -19.64
CA ASP A 224 -10.96 -12.22 -21.01
C ASP A 224 -10.31 -11.30 -22.07
N HIS A 225 -9.57 -10.29 -21.65
CA HIS A 225 -8.90 -9.28 -22.47
C HIS A 225 -9.81 -8.52 -23.44
N LYS A 226 -11.13 -8.56 -23.23
CA LYS A 226 -12.11 -7.83 -24.03
C LYS A 226 -12.38 -6.46 -23.44
N VAL A 227 -12.73 -5.49 -24.30
CA VAL A 227 -13.16 -4.16 -23.86
C VAL A 227 -14.47 -4.23 -23.07
N LYS A 228 -15.34 -5.19 -23.43
CA LYS A 228 -16.59 -5.50 -22.73
C LYS A 228 -16.73 -7.00 -22.58
N ALA A 229 -17.04 -7.47 -21.39
CA ALA A 229 -17.18 -8.89 -21.08
C ALA A 229 -18.33 -9.55 -21.84
N VAL A 230 -19.45 -8.86 -21.99
CA VAL A 230 -20.65 -9.37 -22.69
C VAL A 230 -21.14 -8.35 -23.72
N GLU A 231 -21.37 -8.80 -24.94
CA GLU A 231 -21.91 -7.96 -26.02
C GLU A 231 -23.40 -7.63 -25.74
N GLY A 232 -23.79 -6.37 -25.97
CA GLY A 232 -25.18 -5.93 -25.81
C GLY A 232 -25.60 -5.51 -24.39
N ILE A 233 -24.82 -5.76 -23.35
CA ILE A 233 -25.05 -5.31 -22.00
C ILE A 233 -24.14 -4.09 -21.73
N LYS A 234 -24.55 -3.15 -20.85
CA LYS A 234 -23.69 -2.11 -20.32
C LYS A 234 -22.62 -2.75 -19.41
N SER A 235 -21.72 -3.50 -20.01
CA SER A 235 -20.66 -4.21 -19.30
C SER A 235 -19.35 -3.44 -19.41
N ARG A 236 -18.54 -3.59 -18.39
CA ARG A 236 -17.13 -3.20 -18.39
C ARG A 236 -16.29 -4.39 -18.82
N ASN A 237 -14.99 -4.21 -19.02
CA ASN A 237 -14.05 -5.30 -19.20
C ASN A 237 -14.04 -6.23 -17.98
N THR A 238 -13.64 -7.48 -18.17
CA THR A 238 -13.41 -8.44 -17.10
C THR A 238 -12.07 -8.12 -16.41
N PRO A 239 -12.05 -7.66 -15.14
CA PRO A 239 -10.80 -7.45 -14.41
C PRO A 239 -10.17 -8.79 -14.06
N THR A 240 -8.85 -8.82 -13.90
CA THR A 240 -8.15 -9.98 -13.36
C THR A 240 -8.59 -10.28 -11.92
N LEU A 241 -8.62 -11.55 -11.53
CA LEU A 241 -8.81 -11.96 -10.13
C LEU A 241 -7.48 -12.12 -9.38
N LEU A 242 -6.35 -11.94 -10.04
CA LEU A 242 -5.05 -11.96 -9.36
C LEU A 242 -5.03 -10.90 -8.27
N ASN A 243 -4.76 -11.32 -7.04
CA ASN A 243 -4.72 -10.47 -5.86
C ASN A 243 -6.05 -9.77 -5.48
N SER A 244 -7.19 -10.21 -6.02
CA SER A 244 -8.51 -9.62 -5.69
C SER A 244 -8.86 -9.70 -4.19
N ALA A 245 -8.32 -10.71 -3.49
CA ALA A 245 -8.51 -10.88 -2.05
C ALA A 245 -7.85 -9.77 -1.20
N PHE A 246 -7.00 -8.93 -1.77
CA PHE A 246 -6.33 -7.81 -1.08
C PHE A 246 -6.98 -6.45 -1.38
N GLN A 247 -8.17 -6.42 -1.97
CA GLN A 247 -8.88 -5.19 -2.27
C GLN A 247 -9.84 -4.82 -1.16
N ASN A 248 -9.85 -3.54 -0.75
CA ASN A 248 -10.76 -3.02 0.27
C ASN A 248 -12.22 -2.94 -0.20
N VAL A 249 -12.42 -2.82 -1.51
CA VAL A 249 -13.73 -2.75 -2.16
C VAL A 249 -13.66 -3.39 -3.54
N GLN A 250 -14.76 -3.96 -3.98
CA GLN A 250 -14.85 -4.63 -5.26
C GLN A 250 -15.52 -3.72 -6.29
N PHE A 251 -15.19 -3.94 -7.56
CA PHE A 251 -15.58 -3.15 -8.73
C PHE A 251 -15.04 -1.70 -8.72
N LEU A 252 -15.03 -1.07 -9.90
CA LEU A 252 -14.53 0.29 -10.07
C LEU A 252 -15.31 1.35 -9.25
N ASP A 253 -16.60 1.09 -9.04
CA ASP A 253 -17.50 1.98 -8.30
C ASP A 253 -17.58 1.67 -6.80
N GLY A 254 -16.86 0.64 -6.32
CA GLY A 254 -16.82 0.26 -4.91
C GLY A 254 -18.17 -0.17 -4.32
N ARG A 255 -19.11 -0.64 -5.19
CA ARG A 255 -20.47 -0.99 -4.74
C ARG A 255 -20.57 -2.20 -3.82
N VAL A 256 -19.50 -3.00 -3.77
CA VAL A 256 -19.39 -4.17 -2.91
C VAL A 256 -18.13 -4.05 -2.06
N THR A 257 -18.24 -4.25 -0.75
CA THR A 257 -17.14 -4.16 0.18
C THR A 257 -16.33 -5.45 0.20
N TYR A 258 -16.99 -6.59 0.40
CA TYR A 258 -16.31 -7.87 0.53
C TYR A 258 -16.39 -8.70 -0.74
N LEU A 259 -15.31 -9.43 -1.04
CA LEU A 259 -15.26 -10.31 -2.21
C LEU A 259 -16.37 -11.39 -2.17
N GLU A 260 -16.74 -11.85 -0.97
CA GLU A 260 -17.81 -12.82 -0.73
C GLU A 260 -19.19 -12.33 -1.16
N ASP A 261 -19.42 -11.03 -1.18
CA ASP A 261 -20.70 -10.44 -1.59
C ASP A 261 -20.77 -10.13 -3.08
N GLN A 262 -19.64 -10.32 -3.79
CA GLN A 262 -19.55 -10.01 -5.22
C GLN A 262 -20.55 -10.84 -6.06
N ALA A 263 -20.74 -12.12 -5.76
CA ALA A 263 -21.63 -13.00 -6.51
C ALA A 263 -23.14 -12.60 -6.41
N LYS A 264 -23.50 -11.70 -5.50
CA LYS A 264 -24.88 -11.20 -5.32
C LYS A 264 -25.15 -9.88 -6.04
N SER A 265 -24.16 -9.27 -6.68
CA SER A 265 -24.22 -7.89 -7.19
C SER A 265 -24.46 -7.81 -8.72
#